data_e0524a754165865a150eed8d4d38539f
#
_entry.id   e0524a754165865a150eed8d4d38539f
#
_cell.length_a   1.000
_cell.length_b   1.000
_cell.length_c   1.000
_cell.angle_alpha   90.00
_cell.angle_beta   90.00
_cell.angle_gamma   90.00
#
_symmetry.space_group_name_H-M   'P 1'
#
loop_
_entity.id
_entity.type
_entity.pdbx_description
1 polymer ?
#
loop_
_entity_poly.entity_id
_entity_poly.type
_entity_poly.pdbx_seq_one_letter_code
_entity_poly.pdbx_strand_id
1 'polypeptide(L)'
;MSLKIKNQLYLLSFILFFLSGCASVRHAVPADLLNSAQVYGMQDIRAFSGSPSDAFKNDFIELLEQAQQDNPSIFNFKAPRITYSMLAISGGSANGAYGAGLLSGWSYAGTRPVFKVVTGISTGAIIAPIAFLGSNYDNQLKEIYTKHSTKDIMRMRFLHLGVLFNDSIARTWPLERIIERYFDANLLKQVAIEHNKGRRLYVGTTNLDAQQLVIWDMGKIASQGDDKALKLFRKIILASSSVPIVFPPVYLDVEVNGKKYDEMHVDGGVIRQVFFLYDVLQGFDKAIKAKGLDAFRIKYAIYVIRNGYVDSFYKAVPDRLLAIAERTVDAVLNAQSIGNLSELYFFTKNGKGDFNLAYLPANYVSKAKEFFDPLAMQDLFDLGFQEAAQGYPWKKSPPGIE
;
A
#
# COMPACT_ATOMS: atom_id res chain seq x y z
N MET A 1 -7.69 -51.37 -32.60
CA MET A 1 -7.62 -49.95 -32.15
C MET A 1 -7.40 -49.11 -33.40
N SER A 2 -8.36 -48.29 -33.83
CA SER A 2 -8.33 -47.63 -35.13
C SER A 2 -7.21 -46.59 -35.21
N LEU A 3 -6.64 -46.38 -36.41
CA LEU A 3 -5.53 -45.42 -36.68
C LEU A 3 -5.88 -44.02 -36.13
N LYS A 4 -7.14 -43.63 -36.13
CA LYS A 4 -7.64 -42.35 -35.53
C LYS A 4 -7.44 -42.26 -34.04
N ILE A 5 -7.60 -43.33 -33.27
CA ILE A 5 -7.41 -43.35 -31.82
C ILE A 5 -5.91 -43.26 -31.48
N LYS A 6 -5.05 -43.91 -32.25
CA LYS A 6 -3.58 -43.78 -32.08
C LYS A 6 -3.11 -42.36 -32.35
N ASN A 7 -3.57 -41.71 -33.40
CA ASN A 7 -3.19 -40.32 -33.70
C ASN A 7 -3.72 -39.32 -32.64
N GLN A 8 -4.90 -39.53 -32.09
CA GLN A 8 -5.42 -38.71 -30.97
C GLN A 8 -4.61 -38.93 -29.67
N LEU A 9 -4.18 -40.16 -29.38
CA LEU A 9 -3.32 -40.45 -28.23
C LEU A 9 -1.93 -39.84 -28.39
N TYR A 10 -1.34 -39.87 -29.59
CA TYR A 10 -0.06 -39.20 -29.88
C TYR A 10 -0.17 -37.66 -29.78
N LEU A 11 -1.27 -37.07 -30.25
CA LEU A 11 -1.53 -35.65 -30.12
C LEU A 11 -1.72 -35.23 -28.67
N LEU A 12 -2.47 -36.06 -27.90
CA LEU A 12 -2.66 -35.82 -26.46
C LEU A 12 -1.36 -35.95 -25.66
N SER A 13 -0.52 -36.99 -25.99
CA SER A 13 0.79 -37.19 -25.38
C SER A 13 1.77 -36.06 -25.74
N PHE A 14 1.69 -35.57 -26.99
CA PHE A 14 2.50 -34.43 -27.45
C PHE A 14 2.09 -33.12 -26.75
N ILE A 15 0.79 -32.89 -26.58
CA ILE A 15 0.25 -31.75 -25.81
C ILE A 15 0.63 -31.85 -24.33
N LEU A 16 0.56 -33.05 -23.72
CA LEU A 16 0.98 -33.28 -22.33
C LEU A 16 2.51 -33.08 -22.14
N PHE A 17 3.33 -33.41 -23.14
CA PHE A 17 4.77 -33.20 -23.08
C PHE A 17 5.16 -31.73 -23.20
N PHE A 18 4.38 -30.87 -23.89
CA PHE A 18 4.56 -29.44 -23.93
C PHE A 18 3.99 -28.71 -22.70
N LEU A 19 3.10 -29.37 -21.92
CA LEU A 19 2.58 -28.85 -20.65
C LEU A 19 3.60 -29.00 -19.50
N SER A 20 4.63 -29.84 -19.66
CA SER A 20 5.81 -29.87 -18.76
C SER A 20 6.87 -28.82 -19.12
N GLY A 21 6.43 -27.68 -19.70
CA GLY A 21 7.29 -26.53 -19.96
C GLY A 21 7.95 -26.08 -18.67
N CYS A 22 9.24 -25.79 -18.75
CA CYS A 22 10.12 -25.32 -17.70
C CYS A 22 9.49 -24.16 -16.92
N ALA A 23 8.65 -24.47 -15.93
CA ALA A 23 8.45 -23.56 -14.84
C ALA A 23 9.82 -23.43 -14.17
N SER A 24 10.42 -22.26 -14.21
CA SER A 24 11.64 -22.00 -13.44
C SER A 24 11.35 -22.40 -12.02
N VAL A 25 12.08 -23.40 -11.51
CA VAL A 25 11.89 -23.87 -10.14
C VAL A 25 12.26 -22.71 -9.23
N ARG A 26 11.27 -22.10 -8.60
CA ARG A 26 11.48 -21.06 -7.60
C ARG A 26 12.18 -21.65 -6.38
N HIS A 27 13.02 -20.86 -5.78
CA HIS A 27 13.60 -21.13 -4.47
C HIS A 27 12.84 -20.34 -3.40
N ALA A 28 11.56 -20.66 -3.20
CA ALA A 28 10.74 -20.00 -2.18
C ALA A 28 11.30 -20.22 -0.78
N VAL A 29 11.18 -19.21 0.08
CA VAL A 29 11.60 -19.32 1.50
C VAL A 29 10.73 -20.36 2.21
N PRO A 30 11.33 -21.34 2.91
CA PRO A 30 10.59 -22.25 3.78
C PRO A 30 9.79 -21.49 4.85
N ALA A 31 8.58 -21.96 5.18
CA ALA A 31 7.66 -21.27 6.07
C ALA A 31 8.24 -20.97 7.46
N ASP A 32 9.03 -21.87 8.00
CA ASP A 32 9.71 -21.74 9.30
C ASP A 32 10.84 -20.71 9.30
N LEU A 33 11.34 -20.31 8.12
CA LEU A 33 12.44 -19.35 7.95
C LEU A 33 11.99 -17.94 7.54
N LEU A 34 10.70 -17.73 7.25
CA LEU A 34 10.17 -16.46 6.74
C LEU A 34 10.54 -15.25 7.62
N ASN A 35 10.38 -15.39 8.94
CA ASN A 35 10.66 -14.30 9.88
C ASN A 35 12.16 -13.98 10.02
N SER A 36 13.03 -14.91 9.63
CA SER A 36 14.49 -14.75 9.67
C SER A 36 15.08 -14.28 8.35
N ALA A 37 14.27 -14.22 7.30
CA ALA A 37 14.73 -13.87 5.96
C ALA A 37 15.05 -12.37 5.83
N GLN A 38 16.27 -12.06 5.39
CA GLN A 38 16.77 -10.72 5.22
C GLN A 38 16.76 -10.32 3.74
N VAL A 39 16.24 -9.13 3.46
CA VAL A 39 16.24 -8.56 2.11
C VAL A 39 17.47 -7.68 1.96
N TYR A 40 18.34 -8.02 1.03
CA TYR A 40 19.63 -7.32 0.79
C TYR A 40 20.51 -7.14 2.05
N GLY A 41 20.38 -8.04 3.04
CA GLY A 41 21.12 -7.97 4.30
C GLY A 41 20.59 -6.95 5.31
N MET A 42 19.45 -6.31 5.03
CA MET A 42 18.81 -5.35 5.94
C MET A 42 17.97 -6.09 6.98
N GLN A 43 18.12 -5.69 8.24
CA GLN A 43 17.38 -6.26 9.38
C GLN A 43 16.28 -5.29 9.85
N ASP A 44 15.23 -5.86 10.42
CA ASP A 44 14.15 -5.10 11.09
C ASP A 44 13.47 -4.04 10.23
N ILE A 45 13.50 -4.21 8.90
CA ILE A 45 12.89 -3.29 7.94
C ILE A 45 11.46 -3.65 7.59
N ARG A 46 10.97 -4.77 8.10
CA ARG A 46 9.62 -5.28 7.79
C ARG A 46 9.02 -6.10 8.93
N ALA A 47 7.70 -6.20 8.92
CA ALA A 47 6.93 -7.07 9.80
C ALA A 47 5.79 -7.74 9.02
N PHE A 48 5.42 -8.96 9.43
CA PHE A 48 4.25 -9.66 8.90
C PHE A 48 3.02 -9.31 9.72
N SER A 49 1.91 -8.94 9.07
CA SER A 49 0.67 -8.65 9.78
C SER A 49 0.12 -9.89 10.48
N GLY A 50 -0.58 -9.67 11.60
CA GLY A 50 -1.10 -10.77 12.43
C GLY A 50 -0.09 -11.35 13.42
N SER A 51 1.18 -10.90 13.38
CA SER A 51 2.23 -11.30 14.32
C SER A 51 2.86 -10.08 14.98
N PRO A 52 3.04 -10.09 16.32
CA PRO A 52 3.76 -9.01 17.00
C PRO A 52 5.20 -8.89 16.51
N SER A 53 5.68 -7.66 16.31
CA SER A 53 7.06 -7.37 15.95
C SER A 53 7.76 -6.61 17.05
N ASP A 54 8.75 -7.22 17.69
CA ASP A 54 9.55 -6.55 18.72
C ASP A 54 10.36 -5.39 18.14
N ALA A 55 10.87 -5.54 16.91
CA ALA A 55 11.60 -4.47 16.24
C ALA A 55 10.73 -3.22 16.05
N PHE A 56 9.49 -3.37 15.59
CA PHE A 56 8.55 -2.25 15.42
C PHE A 56 8.09 -1.68 16.77
N LYS A 57 7.83 -2.52 17.76
CA LYS A 57 7.49 -2.05 19.12
C LYS A 57 8.62 -1.23 19.72
N ASN A 58 9.86 -1.73 19.67
CA ASN A 58 11.02 -1.05 20.21
C ASN A 58 11.27 0.28 19.51
N ASP A 59 11.16 0.33 18.18
CA ASP A 59 11.27 1.57 17.41
C ASP A 59 10.25 2.64 17.88
N PHE A 60 9.00 2.26 18.12
CA PHE A 60 8.00 3.18 18.67
C PHE A 60 8.27 3.58 20.13
N ILE A 61 8.82 2.68 20.94
CA ILE A 61 9.21 3.00 22.33
C ILE A 61 10.36 4.00 22.34
N GLU A 62 11.38 3.78 21.53
CA GLU A 62 12.51 4.69 21.38
C GLU A 62 12.07 6.09 20.94
N LEU A 63 11.09 6.16 20.01
CA LEU A 63 10.48 7.44 19.62
C LEU A 63 9.80 8.16 20.78
N LEU A 64 9.12 7.43 21.67
CA LEU A 64 8.49 8.02 22.85
C LEU A 64 9.54 8.48 23.86
N GLU A 65 10.58 7.69 24.09
CA GLU A 65 11.68 8.04 24.97
C GLU A 65 12.41 9.31 24.47
N GLN A 66 12.69 9.38 23.17
CA GLN A 66 13.29 10.58 22.55
C GLN A 66 12.35 11.79 22.68
N ALA A 67 11.06 11.62 22.37
CA ALA A 67 10.09 12.70 22.53
C ALA A 67 9.97 13.20 23.96
N GLN A 68 10.18 12.33 24.96
CA GLN A 68 10.24 12.70 26.37
C GLN A 68 11.45 13.54 26.70
N GLN A 69 12.61 13.17 26.15
CA GLN A 69 13.86 13.91 26.33
C GLN A 69 13.80 15.29 25.68
N ASP A 70 13.27 15.35 24.44
CA ASP A 70 13.18 16.60 23.67
C ASP A 70 12.13 17.56 24.24
N ASN A 71 11.05 17.04 24.81
CA ASN A 71 9.95 17.83 25.37
C ASN A 71 9.34 17.16 26.62
N PRO A 72 9.94 17.31 27.79
CA PRO A 72 9.43 16.74 29.05
C PRO A 72 8.01 17.17 29.40
N SER A 73 7.53 18.28 28.83
CA SER A 73 6.16 18.77 29.06
C SER A 73 5.07 17.83 28.55
N ILE A 74 5.40 16.92 27.63
CA ILE A 74 4.48 15.89 27.11
C ILE A 74 3.96 14.99 28.24
N PHE A 75 4.72 14.83 29.32
CA PHE A 75 4.36 14.07 30.53
C PHE A 75 3.76 14.92 31.63
N ASN A 76 3.70 16.26 31.46
CA ASN A 76 3.06 17.13 32.42
C ASN A 76 1.53 17.12 32.27
N PHE A 77 0.81 16.60 33.26
CA PHE A 77 -0.66 16.53 33.25
C PHE A 77 -1.37 17.89 33.15
N LYS A 78 -0.67 19.00 33.39
CA LYS A 78 -1.18 20.37 33.23
C LYS A 78 -0.96 20.94 31.83
N ALA A 79 -0.08 20.34 31.02
CA ALA A 79 0.18 20.81 29.65
C ALA A 79 -0.95 20.42 28.68
N PRO A 80 -1.18 21.19 27.62
CA PRO A 80 -2.11 20.80 26.55
C PRO A 80 -1.73 19.45 25.95
N ARG A 81 -2.74 18.67 25.52
CA ARG A 81 -2.51 17.41 24.81
C ARG A 81 -1.92 17.70 23.44
N ILE A 82 -0.85 17.00 23.08
CA ILE A 82 -0.30 17.03 21.73
C ILE A 82 -1.10 16.08 20.84
N THR A 83 -1.55 16.56 19.69
CA THR A 83 -2.23 15.69 18.71
C THR A 83 -1.23 15.19 17.68
N TYR A 84 -1.08 13.86 17.59
CA TYR A 84 -0.35 13.22 16.53
C TYR A 84 -1.29 12.82 15.40
N SER A 85 -1.12 13.47 14.27
CA SER A 85 -1.86 13.16 13.05
C SER A 85 -1.21 12.01 12.31
N MET A 86 -2.01 11.05 11.91
CA MET A 86 -1.61 9.86 11.18
C MET A 86 -2.44 9.74 9.91
N LEU A 87 -1.86 9.24 8.82
CA LEU A 87 -2.51 9.12 7.53
C LEU A 87 -2.43 7.69 7.02
N ALA A 88 -3.57 7.09 6.69
CA ALA A 88 -3.65 5.81 6.02
C ALA A 88 -4.27 5.99 4.63
N ILE A 89 -3.58 5.54 3.57
CA ILE A 89 -3.98 5.74 2.18
C ILE A 89 -4.24 4.39 1.53
N SER A 90 -5.47 4.18 1.07
CA SER A 90 -5.87 2.91 0.48
C SER A 90 -5.35 2.71 -0.94
N GLY A 91 -5.43 1.47 -1.41
CA GLY A 91 -5.43 1.15 -2.83
C GLY A 91 -6.60 1.81 -3.58
N GLY A 92 -6.60 1.71 -4.91
CA GLY A 92 -7.65 2.29 -5.75
C GLY A 92 -7.26 2.55 -7.21
N SER A 93 -6.07 2.12 -7.66
CA SER A 93 -5.62 2.27 -9.04
C SER A 93 -5.71 3.73 -9.53
N ALA A 94 -6.34 4.02 -10.66
CA ALA A 94 -6.52 5.37 -11.21
C ALA A 94 -7.26 6.32 -10.26
N ASN A 95 -8.12 5.80 -9.37
CA ASN A 95 -8.83 6.62 -8.38
C ASN A 95 -7.90 7.27 -7.35
N GLY A 96 -6.62 6.87 -7.28
CA GLY A 96 -5.60 7.58 -6.52
C GLY A 96 -5.48 9.06 -6.86
N ALA A 97 -5.91 9.46 -8.06
CA ALA A 97 -6.00 10.85 -8.47
C ALA A 97 -6.87 11.69 -7.52
N TYR A 98 -7.97 11.10 -7.00
CA TYR A 98 -8.80 11.76 -5.99
C TYR A 98 -8.03 12.05 -4.70
N GLY A 99 -7.35 11.03 -4.14
CA GLY A 99 -6.54 11.21 -2.93
C GLY A 99 -5.38 12.17 -3.12
N ALA A 100 -4.76 12.18 -4.31
CA ALA A 100 -3.73 13.13 -4.68
C ALA A 100 -4.27 14.56 -4.72
N GLY A 101 -5.44 14.76 -5.34
CA GLY A 101 -6.14 16.05 -5.37
C GLY A 101 -6.54 16.51 -3.96
N LEU A 102 -7.13 15.62 -3.17
CA LEU A 102 -7.54 15.91 -1.80
C LEU A 102 -6.36 16.38 -0.93
N LEU A 103 -5.20 15.70 -0.99
CA LEU A 103 -3.99 16.11 -0.27
C LEU A 103 -3.49 17.48 -0.73
N SER A 104 -3.49 17.74 -2.04
CA SER A 104 -3.04 19.01 -2.62
C SER A 104 -4.00 20.15 -2.26
N GLY A 105 -5.32 19.93 -2.32
CA GLY A 105 -6.34 20.91 -1.90
C GLY A 105 -6.29 21.19 -0.39
N TRP A 106 -6.00 20.16 0.41
CA TRP A 106 -5.82 20.31 1.86
C TRP A 106 -4.59 21.14 2.21
N SER A 107 -3.49 20.99 1.44
CA SER A 107 -2.32 21.86 1.54
C SER A 107 -2.65 23.29 1.14
N TYR A 108 -3.39 23.47 0.04
CA TYR A 108 -3.83 24.80 -0.42
C TYR A 108 -4.68 25.52 0.64
N ALA A 109 -5.55 24.79 1.34
CA ALA A 109 -6.32 25.34 2.46
C ALA A 109 -5.47 25.69 3.70
N GLY A 110 -4.18 25.32 3.73
CA GLY A 110 -3.27 25.59 4.85
C GLY A 110 -3.54 24.79 6.13
N THR A 111 -4.42 23.79 6.06
CA THR A 111 -4.87 23.04 7.25
C THR A 111 -4.37 21.58 7.29
N ARG A 112 -3.62 21.15 6.27
CA ARG A 112 -3.02 19.82 6.23
C ARG A 112 -1.96 19.67 7.33
N PRO A 113 -2.13 18.71 8.26
CA PRO A 113 -1.15 18.52 9.32
C PRO A 113 0.12 17.86 8.80
N VAL A 114 1.21 18.00 9.55
CA VAL A 114 2.38 17.14 9.39
C VAL A 114 2.05 15.79 10.02
N PHE A 115 2.04 14.74 9.20
CA PHE A 115 1.71 13.40 9.67
C PHE A 115 2.90 12.74 10.39
N LYS A 116 2.67 12.22 11.58
CA LYS A 116 3.66 11.46 12.35
C LYS A 116 3.90 10.07 11.75
N VAL A 117 2.82 9.44 11.27
CA VAL A 117 2.85 8.14 10.60
C VAL A 117 2.05 8.24 9.31
N VAL A 118 2.59 7.69 8.22
CA VAL A 118 1.89 7.54 6.94
C VAL A 118 1.98 6.08 6.50
N THR A 119 0.84 5.51 6.11
CA THR A 119 0.79 4.16 5.53
C THR A 119 0.16 4.19 4.15
N GLY A 120 0.59 3.30 3.25
CA GLY A 120 0.05 3.23 1.89
C GLY A 120 0.04 1.82 1.30
N ILE A 121 -0.98 1.55 0.48
CA ILE A 121 -1.12 0.31 -0.29
C ILE A 121 -1.46 0.64 -1.74
N SER A 122 -0.86 -0.10 -2.70
CA SER A 122 -1.15 0.06 -4.12
C SER A 122 -0.92 1.50 -4.58
N THR A 123 -1.91 2.15 -5.16
CA THR A 123 -1.83 3.59 -5.48
C THR A 123 -1.50 4.43 -4.24
N GLY A 124 -1.96 4.01 -3.05
CA GLY A 124 -1.58 4.62 -1.77
C GLY A 124 -0.09 4.49 -1.46
N ALA A 125 0.59 3.43 -1.91
CA ALA A 125 2.04 3.27 -1.77
C ALA A 125 2.84 4.26 -2.64
N ILE A 126 2.25 4.70 -3.75
CA ILE A 126 2.81 5.77 -4.60
C ILE A 126 2.59 7.14 -3.94
N ILE A 127 1.41 7.37 -3.35
CA ILE A 127 1.06 8.64 -2.69
C ILE A 127 1.80 8.82 -1.37
N ALA A 128 1.94 7.76 -0.58
CA ALA A 128 2.40 7.83 0.81
C ALA A 128 3.77 8.50 1.00
N PRO A 129 4.83 8.20 0.22
CA PRO A 129 6.12 8.88 0.38
C PRO A 129 6.03 10.39 0.13
N ILE A 130 5.24 10.80 -0.86
CA ILE A 130 5.04 12.20 -1.22
C ILE A 130 4.20 12.91 -0.15
N ALA A 131 3.12 12.27 0.32
CA ALA A 131 2.31 12.77 1.42
C ALA A 131 3.12 12.92 2.72
N PHE A 132 4.04 11.99 2.97
CA PHE A 132 4.96 11.99 4.10
C PHE A 132 5.92 13.19 4.05
N LEU A 133 6.44 13.53 2.89
CA LEU A 133 7.33 14.69 2.71
C LEU A 133 6.60 16.04 2.79
N GLY A 134 5.29 16.06 2.52
CA GLY A 134 4.47 17.26 2.72
C GLY A 134 4.24 18.09 1.45
N SER A 135 3.70 19.32 1.65
CA SER A 135 3.13 20.16 0.58
C SER A 135 4.13 20.57 -0.52
N ASN A 136 5.41 20.62 -0.24
CA ASN A 136 6.44 20.94 -1.24
C ASN A 136 6.49 19.92 -2.40
N TYR A 137 5.91 18.75 -2.21
CA TYR A 137 5.86 17.66 -3.19
C TYR A 137 4.50 17.50 -3.88
N ASP A 138 3.53 18.38 -3.61
CA ASP A 138 2.17 18.25 -4.17
C ASP A 138 2.14 18.42 -5.71
N ASN A 139 3.03 19.22 -6.28
CA ASN A 139 3.18 19.30 -7.75
C ASN A 139 3.61 17.96 -8.37
N GLN A 140 4.54 17.26 -7.72
CA GLN A 140 4.97 15.93 -8.14
C GLN A 140 3.81 14.92 -8.05
N LEU A 141 3.01 15.02 -6.99
CA LEU A 141 1.81 14.19 -6.82
C LEU A 141 0.79 14.44 -7.93
N LYS A 142 0.53 15.70 -8.27
CA LYS A 142 -0.32 16.08 -9.41
C LYS A 142 0.19 15.50 -10.72
N GLU A 143 1.50 15.62 -11.00
CA GLU A 143 2.09 15.11 -12.24
C GLU A 143 1.92 13.58 -12.38
N ILE A 144 2.18 12.83 -11.33
CA ILE A 144 2.04 11.36 -11.32
C ILE A 144 0.62 10.96 -11.75
N TYR A 145 -0.39 11.66 -11.24
CA TYR A 145 -1.79 11.27 -11.43
C TYR A 145 -2.52 11.95 -12.60
N THR A 146 -1.93 12.95 -13.24
CA THR A 146 -2.63 13.65 -14.33
C THR A 146 -1.90 13.60 -15.68
N LYS A 147 -0.62 13.18 -15.70
CA LYS A 147 0.19 13.22 -16.95
C LYS A 147 0.42 11.86 -17.59
N HIS A 148 0.02 10.75 -16.96
CA HIS A 148 0.32 9.40 -17.45
C HIS A 148 -0.95 8.68 -17.90
N SER A 149 -0.92 8.13 -19.11
CA SER A 149 -1.99 7.31 -19.71
C SER A 149 -1.74 5.81 -19.46
N THR A 150 -2.70 4.98 -19.83
CA THR A 150 -2.57 3.52 -19.72
C THR A 150 -1.28 2.99 -20.36
N LYS A 151 -0.89 3.49 -21.54
CA LYS A 151 0.34 3.06 -22.23
C LYS A 151 1.63 3.45 -21.50
N ASP A 152 1.58 4.51 -20.68
CA ASP A 152 2.72 5.00 -19.89
C ASP A 152 2.86 4.22 -18.57
N ILE A 153 1.79 3.52 -18.13
CA ILE A 153 1.75 2.75 -16.88
C ILE A 153 1.88 1.26 -17.16
N MET A 154 1.23 0.74 -18.21
CA MET A 154 1.26 -0.68 -18.53
C MET A 154 1.28 -0.93 -20.04
N ARG A 155 1.90 -2.05 -20.42
CA ARG A 155 1.88 -2.51 -21.80
C ARG A 155 1.21 -3.87 -21.86
N MET A 156 0.02 -3.91 -22.48
CA MET A 156 -0.72 -5.15 -22.68
C MET A 156 0.09 -6.16 -23.50
N ARG A 157 0.09 -7.41 -23.05
CA ARG A 157 0.61 -8.54 -23.84
C ARG A 157 -0.47 -8.94 -24.84
N PHE A 158 -0.11 -9.13 -26.13
CA PHE A 158 -1.06 -9.63 -27.11
C PHE A 158 -1.56 -11.02 -26.69
N LEU A 159 -2.88 -11.17 -26.65
CA LEU A 159 -3.60 -12.41 -26.31
C LEU A 159 -3.47 -13.46 -27.46
N HIS A 160 -2.31 -14.10 -27.56
CA HIS A 160 -2.21 -15.37 -28.26
C HIS A 160 -2.23 -16.50 -27.23
N LEU A 161 -2.47 -17.74 -27.65
CA LEU A 161 -2.61 -18.99 -26.87
C LEU A 161 -1.70 -19.16 -25.63
N GLY A 162 -0.70 -18.28 -25.46
CA GLY A 162 0.22 -18.25 -24.33
C GLY A 162 -0.25 -17.57 -23.04
N VAL A 163 -1.48 -17.04 -22.95
CA VAL A 163 -1.98 -16.39 -21.70
C VAL A 163 -2.02 -17.37 -20.55
N LEU A 164 -2.28 -18.63 -20.82
CA LEU A 164 -2.29 -19.71 -19.80
C LEU A 164 -0.89 -20.03 -19.24
N PHE A 165 0.18 -19.57 -19.89
CA PHE A 165 1.57 -19.80 -19.51
C PHE A 165 2.30 -18.53 -19.01
N ASN A 166 1.61 -17.39 -18.96
CA ASN A 166 2.14 -16.14 -18.46
C ASN A 166 1.57 -15.83 -17.07
N ASP A 167 2.38 -15.17 -16.26
CA ASP A 167 2.05 -14.72 -14.91
C ASP A 167 1.12 -13.47 -14.87
N SER A 168 0.90 -12.82 -16.03
CA SER A 168 0.15 -11.56 -16.10
C SER A 168 -0.25 -11.20 -17.53
N ILE A 169 -1.23 -10.30 -17.66
CA ILE A 169 -1.71 -9.77 -18.94
C ILE A 169 -0.96 -8.50 -19.39
N ALA A 170 -0.21 -7.85 -18.52
CA ALA A 170 0.58 -6.66 -18.84
C ALA A 170 2.03 -6.79 -18.34
N ARG A 171 2.90 -5.92 -18.86
CA ARG A 171 4.29 -5.75 -18.41
C ARG A 171 4.39 -4.51 -17.51
N THR A 172 5.23 -4.57 -16.48
CA THR A 172 5.44 -3.49 -15.49
C THR A 172 6.47 -2.46 -15.86
N TRP A 173 7.35 -2.73 -16.83
CA TRP A 173 8.46 -1.83 -17.12
C TRP A 173 8.07 -0.35 -17.37
N PRO A 174 6.85 0.00 -17.88
CA PRO A 174 6.48 1.41 -17.96
C PRO A 174 6.24 2.02 -16.57
N LEU A 175 5.56 1.30 -15.67
CA LEU A 175 5.36 1.73 -14.27
C LEU A 175 6.70 1.83 -13.53
N GLU A 176 7.62 0.91 -13.74
CA GLU A 176 8.98 0.95 -13.18
C GLU A 176 9.68 2.26 -13.52
N ARG A 177 9.61 2.70 -14.79
CA ARG A 177 10.20 3.97 -15.24
C ARG A 177 9.57 5.19 -14.55
N ILE A 178 8.26 5.17 -14.33
CA ILE A 178 7.58 6.22 -13.56
C ILE A 178 8.08 6.23 -12.13
N ILE A 179 8.15 5.07 -11.49
CA ILE A 179 8.69 4.92 -10.13
C ILE A 179 10.14 5.40 -10.09
N GLU A 180 10.99 5.02 -11.03
CA GLU A 180 12.39 5.46 -11.09
C GLU A 180 12.53 6.98 -11.24
N ARG A 181 11.65 7.59 -12.04
CA ARG A 181 11.66 9.04 -12.30
C ARG A 181 11.28 9.85 -11.05
N TYR A 182 10.27 9.42 -10.32
CA TYR A 182 9.71 10.21 -9.21
C TYR A 182 10.26 9.81 -7.83
N PHE A 183 10.80 8.61 -7.70
CA PHE A 183 11.42 8.13 -6.44
C PHE A 183 12.94 8.00 -6.64
N ASP A 184 13.60 9.13 -6.72
CA ASP A 184 15.05 9.24 -6.91
C ASP A 184 15.83 9.23 -5.57
N ALA A 185 17.15 9.30 -5.65
CA ALA A 185 18.02 9.33 -4.49
C ALA A 185 17.79 10.56 -3.60
N ASN A 186 17.36 11.69 -4.18
CA ASN A 186 17.07 12.89 -3.40
C ASN A 186 15.80 12.70 -2.57
N LEU A 187 14.72 12.15 -3.16
CA LEU A 187 13.50 11.82 -2.42
C LEU A 187 13.79 10.83 -1.30
N LEU A 188 14.58 9.79 -1.57
CA LEU A 188 14.99 8.81 -0.57
C LEU A 188 15.70 9.50 0.61
N LYS A 189 16.65 10.40 0.33
CA LYS A 189 17.35 11.18 1.34
C LYS A 189 16.39 12.02 2.20
N GLN A 190 15.38 12.65 1.58
CA GLN A 190 14.40 13.43 2.33
C GLN A 190 13.52 12.53 3.23
N VAL A 191 13.13 11.33 2.75
CA VAL A 191 12.43 10.34 3.59
C VAL A 191 13.28 9.94 4.79
N ALA A 192 14.58 9.69 4.60
CA ALA A 192 15.51 9.38 5.70
C ALA A 192 15.62 10.52 6.72
N ILE A 193 15.70 11.77 6.25
CA ILE A 193 15.74 12.95 7.13
C ILE A 193 14.46 13.02 8.00
N GLU A 194 13.29 12.83 7.41
CA GLU A 194 12.03 12.88 8.14
C GLU A 194 11.87 11.67 9.09
N HIS A 195 12.38 10.51 8.71
CA HIS A 195 12.44 9.34 9.59
C HIS A 195 13.29 9.63 10.84
N ASN A 196 14.47 10.22 10.67
CA ASN A 196 15.35 10.59 11.77
C ASN A 196 14.78 11.68 12.70
N LYS A 197 13.80 12.46 12.23
CA LYS A 197 12.97 13.36 13.07
C LYS A 197 11.86 12.64 13.81
N GLY A 198 11.84 11.32 13.81
CA GLY A 198 10.86 10.49 14.51
C GLY A 198 9.53 10.39 13.80
N ARG A 199 9.49 10.52 12.46
CA ARG A 199 8.31 10.23 11.64
C ARG A 199 8.44 8.86 10.99
N ARG A 200 7.33 8.22 10.66
CA ARG A 200 7.34 6.86 10.09
C ARG A 200 6.54 6.77 8.80
N LEU A 201 7.10 6.08 7.82
CA LEU A 201 6.49 5.80 6.54
C LEU A 201 6.46 4.29 6.31
N TYR A 202 5.26 3.74 6.11
CA TYR A 202 5.09 2.32 5.87
C TYR A 202 4.35 2.04 4.55
N VAL A 203 4.78 1.00 3.86
CA VAL A 203 4.12 0.48 2.66
C VAL A 203 3.79 -0.99 2.88
N GLY A 204 2.59 -1.41 2.48
CA GLY A 204 2.14 -2.80 2.55
C GLY A 204 2.25 -3.50 1.21
N THR A 205 2.79 -4.73 1.21
CA THR A 205 2.74 -5.68 0.07
C THR A 205 2.18 -7.01 0.55
N THR A 206 1.63 -7.82 -0.32
CA THR A 206 1.24 -9.19 0.01
C THR A 206 2.36 -10.16 -0.36
N ASN A 207 2.93 -10.88 0.61
CA ASN A 207 3.69 -12.09 0.34
C ASN A 207 2.70 -13.20 -0.01
N LEU A 208 2.69 -13.60 -1.28
CA LEU A 208 1.67 -14.52 -1.79
C LEU A 208 1.89 -15.96 -1.31
N ASP A 209 3.14 -16.35 -1.06
CA ASP A 209 3.48 -17.66 -0.52
C ASP A 209 2.96 -17.82 0.93
N ALA A 210 3.10 -16.77 1.74
CA ALA A 210 2.65 -16.76 3.13
C ALA A 210 1.17 -16.37 3.29
N GLN A 211 0.53 -15.82 2.28
CA GLN A 211 -0.81 -15.22 2.34
C GLN A 211 -0.93 -14.16 3.46
N GLN A 212 0.12 -13.36 3.63
CA GLN A 212 0.19 -12.33 4.67
C GLN A 212 0.57 -10.97 4.09
N LEU A 213 0.04 -9.91 4.71
CA LEU A 213 0.53 -8.56 4.45
C LEU A 213 1.91 -8.40 5.09
N VAL A 214 2.86 -7.91 4.30
CA VAL A 214 4.18 -7.49 4.78
C VAL A 214 4.21 -5.98 4.85
N ILE A 215 4.48 -5.46 6.04
CA ILE A 215 4.56 -4.03 6.33
C ILE A 215 6.04 -3.65 6.30
N TRP A 216 6.40 -2.75 5.39
CA TRP A 216 7.78 -2.29 5.18
C TRP A 216 8.00 -0.93 5.81
N ASP A 217 9.04 -0.79 6.62
CA ASP A 217 9.51 0.50 7.11
C ASP A 217 10.36 1.19 6.05
N MET A 218 9.70 2.03 5.26
CA MET A 218 10.32 2.75 4.15
C MET A 218 11.31 3.80 4.62
N GLY A 219 11.13 4.35 5.82
CA GLY A 219 12.04 5.30 6.43
C GLY A 219 13.34 4.63 6.87
N LYS A 220 13.25 3.46 7.50
CA LYS A 220 14.42 2.67 7.91
C LYS A 220 15.22 2.18 6.70
N ILE A 221 14.53 1.77 5.62
CA ILE A 221 15.16 1.44 4.34
C ILE A 221 15.88 2.68 3.77
N ALA A 222 15.20 3.82 3.72
CA ALA A 222 15.79 5.06 3.20
C ALA A 222 17.01 5.51 3.98
N SER A 223 17.06 5.25 5.29
CA SER A 223 18.18 5.63 6.17
C SER A 223 19.45 4.84 5.91
N GLN A 224 19.42 3.74 5.15
CA GLN A 224 20.63 3.05 4.69
C GLN A 224 21.41 3.89 3.67
N GLY A 225 20.72 4.69 2.84
CA GLY A 225 21.31 5.72 1.99
C GLY A 225 22.11 5.21 0.78
N ASP A 226 22.12 3.91 0.52
CA ASP A 226 22.87 3.28 -0.57
C ASP A 226 21.96 2.89 -1.77
N ASP A 227 22.59 2.44 -2.86
CA ASP A 227 21.88 2.02 -4.08
C ASP A 227 20.98 0.80 -3.84
N LYS A 228 21.32 -0.07 -2.88
CA LYS A 228 20.47 -1.22 -2.53
C LYS A 228 19.18 -0.75 -1.85
N ALA A 229 19.28 0.24 -0.99
CA ALA A 229 18.13 0.87 -0.35
C ALA A 229 17.21 1.52 -1.38
N LEU A 230 17.77 2.29 -2.32
CA LEU A 230 17.00 2.92 -3.40
C LEU A 230 16.29 1.87 -4.27
N LYS A 231 17.01 0.82 -4.65
CA LYS A 231 16.45 -0.29 -5.43
C LYS A 231 15.33 -1.01 -4.66
N LEU A 232 15.51 -1.29 -3.38
CA LEU A 232 14.50 -1.94 -2.55
C LEU A 232 13.27 -1.05 -2.37
N PHE A 233 13.47 0.22 -2.07
CA PHE A 233 12.40 1.21 -1.91
C PHE A 233 11.47 1.23 -3.14
N ARG A 234 12.05 1.31 -4.33
CA ARG A 234 11.34 1.27 -5.62
C ARG A 234 10.65 -0.07 -5.86
N LYS A 235 11.33 -1.19 -5.57
CA LYS A 235 10.76 -2.53 -5.70
C LYS A 235 9.54 -2.75 -4.80
N ILE A 236 9.55 -2.23 -3.58
CA ILE A 236 8.42 -2.33 -2.65
C ILE A 236 7.22 -1.53 -3.17
N ILE A 237 7.42 -0.31 -3.68
CA ILE A 237 6.35 0.48 -4.30
C ILE A 237 5.77 -0.26 -5.51
N LEU A 238 6.63 -0.81 -6.36
CA LEU A 238 6.22 -1.60 -7.52
C LEU A 238 5.42 -2.84 -7.09
N ALA A 239 5.91 -3.60 -6.12
CA ALA A 239 5.25 -4.79 -5.60
C ALA A 239 3.88 -4.45 -5.01
N SER A 240 3.79 -3.37 -4.22
CA SER A 240 2.53 -2.88 -3.67
C SER A 240 1.53 -2.45 -4.74
N SER A 241 2.00 -2.08 -5.93
CA SER A 241 1.17 -1.67 -7.08
C SER A 241 0.95 -2.79 -8.10
N SER A 242 1.48 -4.00 -7.85
CA SER A 242 1.39 -5.14 -8.76
C SER A 242 0.12 -5.95 -8.51
N VAL A 243 -1.01 -5.45 -9.02
CA VAL A 243 -2.31 -6.12 -8.93
C VAL A 243 -2.24 -7.46 -9.67
N PRO A 244 -2.55 -8.60 -8.99
CA PRO A 244 -2.51 -9.94 -9.60
C PRO A 244 -3.37 -10.01 -10.87
N ILE A 245 -2.96 -10.87 -11.80
CA ILE A 245 -3.55 -11.02 -13.13
C ILE A 245 -3.18 -9.85 -14.07
N VAL A 246 -3.29 -8.61 -13.61
CA VAL A 246 -2.95 -7.42 -14.41
C VAL A 246 -1.45 -7.29 -14.57
N PHE A 247 -0.71 -7.27 -13.46
CA PHE A 247 0.74 -7.14 -13.42
C PHE A 247 1.43 -8.42 -12.91
N PRO A 248 2.66 -8.70 -13.37
CA PRO A 248 3.44 -9.80 -12.83
C PRO A 248 3.79 -9.55 -11.36
N PRO A 249 3.94 -10.62 -10.56
CA PRO A 249 4.46 -10.51 -9.22
C PRO A 249 5.90 -9.99 -9.22
N VAL A 250 6.28 -9.33 -8.13
CA VAL A 250 7.65 -8.85 -7.91
C VAL A 250 8.38 -9.84 -7.00
N TYR A 251 9.50 -10.37 -7.48
CA TYR A 251 10.33 -11.28 -6.69
C TYR A 251 11.38 -10.50 -5.91
N LEU A 252 11.43 -10.72 -4.61
CA LEU A 252 12.46 -10.18 -3.72
C LEU A 252 13.47 -11.25 -3.37
N ASP A 253 14.73 -10.99 -3.68
CA ASP A 253 15.84 -11.86 -3.27
C ASP A 253 16.06 -11.71 -1.77
N VAL A 254 16.04 -12.82 -1.05
CA VAL A 254 16.25 -12.88 0.40
C VAL A 254 17.31 -13.90 0.74
N GLU A 255 17.91 -13.75 1.92
CA GLU A 255 18.93 -14.65 2.42
C GLU A 255 18.61 -15.10 3.85
N VAL A 256 18.77 -16.39 4.11
CA VAL A 256 18.66 -16.99 5.42
C VAL A 256 19.81 -17.98 5.62
N ASN A 257 20.59 -17.81 6.69
CA ASN A 257 21.70 -18.70 7.04
C ASN A 257 22.68 -18.92 5.88
N GLY A 258 22.97 -17.86 5.10
CA GLY A 258 23.87 -17.90 3.94
C GLY A 258 23.28 -18.57 2.70
N LYS A 259 22.00 -18.98 2.71
CA LYS A 259 21.30 -19.52 1.55
C LYS A 259 20.38 -18.48 0.93
N LYS A 260 20.36 -18.44 -0.40
CA LYS A 260 19.54 -17.52 -1.19
C LYS A 260 18.19 -18.15 -1.52
N TYR A 261 17.15 -17.35 -1.37
CA TYR A 261 15.76 -17.68 -1.66
C TYR A 261 15.10 -16.51 -2.38
N ASP A 262 13.86 -16.69 -2.81
CA ASP A 262 12.99 -15.64 -3.32
C ASP A 262 11.66 -15.61 -2.56
N GLU A 263 11.06 -14.42 -2.48
CA GLU A 263 9.69 -14.22 -2.01
C GLU A 263 8.86 -13.59 -3.12
N MET A 264 7.64 -14.11 -3.32
CA MET A 264 6.70 -13.58 -4.31
C MET A 264 5.81 -12.53 -3.68
N HIS A 265 5.97 -11.27 -4.11
CA HIS A 265 5.18 -10.14 -3.64
C HIS A 265 4.24 -9.62 -4.72
N VAL A 266 3.03 -9.30 -4.31
CA VAL A 266 1.99 -8.68 -5.13
C VAL A 266 1.37 -7.50 -4.36
N ASP A 267 0.38 -6.85 -4.98
CA ASP A 267 -0.36 -5.72 -4.40
C ASP A 267 -0.84 -6.03 -2.98
N GLY A 268 -0.59 -5.09 -2.07
CA GLY A 268 -1.01 -5.22 -0.67
C GLY A 268 -2.53 -5.31 -0.51
N GLY A 269 -3.28 -4.78 -1.50
CA GLY A 269 -4.73 -4.83 -1.55
C GLY A 269 -5.32 -6.25 -1.65
N VAL A 270 -4.53 -7.27 -1.94
CA VAL A 270 -4.97 -8.67 -1.87
C VAL A 270 -5.34 -9.05 -0.44
N ILE A 271 -4.61 -8.57 0.56
CA ILE A 271 -4.86 -8.87 1.98
C ILE A 271 -5.53 -7.70 2.71
N ARG A 272 -5.14 -6.44 2.44
CA ARG A 272 -5.74 -5.26 3.06
C ARG A 272 -5.79 -4.10 2.08
N GLN A 273 -6.95 -3.45 1.97
CA GLN A 273 -7.11 -2.24 1.15
C GLN A 273 -6.50 -1.01 1.82
N VAL A 274 -6.51 -0.97 3.13
CA VAL A 274 -5.90 0.06 3.97
C VAL A 274 -5.49 -0.57 5.29
N PHE A 275 -4.40 -0.11 5.90
CA PHE A 275 -3.90 -0.69 7.15
C PHE A 275 -3.33 0.36 8.09
N PHE A 276 -3.21 -0.05 9.34
CA PHE A 276 -2.39 0.58 10.36
C PHE A 276 -1.62 -0.50 11.14
N LEU A 277 -0.80 -0.11 12.12
CA LEU A 277 0.19 -0.99 12.75
C LEU A 277 -0.31 -1.75 13.97
N TYR A 278 -1.62 -1.75 14.25
CA TYR A 278 -2.16 -2.26 15.53
C TYR A 278 -1.85 -3.75 15.78
N ASP A 279 -1.82 -4.57 14.75
CA ASP A 279 -1.53 -6.00 14.84
C ASP A 279 -0.03 -6.29 15.09
N VAL A 280 0.88 -5.53 14.49
CA VAL A 280 2.33 -5.68 14.71
C VAL A 280 2.80 -5.01 16.00
N LEU A 281 2.02 -4.05 16.53
CA LEU A 281 2.28 -3.37 17.80
C LEU A 281 1.56 -4.02 19.00
N GLN A 282 1.08 -5.25 18.87
CA GLN A 282 0.46 -5.96 20.01
C GLN A 282 1.38 -5.98 21.22
N GLY A 283 0.78 -5.68 22.42
CA GLY A 283 1.53 -5.58 23.67
C GLY A 283 2.31 -4.26 23.86
N PHE A 284 2.22 -3.30 22.91
CA PHE A 284 2.85 -1.99 23.04
C PHE A 284 2.41 -1.25 24.30
N ASP A 285 1.10 -1.24 24.61
CA ASP A 285 0.58 -0.60 25.84
C ASP A 285 1.20 -1.17 27.11
N LYS A 286 1.42 -2.49 27.16
CA LYS A 286 2.08 -3.14 28.30
C LYS A 286 3.55 -2.73 28.37
N ALA A 287 4.24 -2.66 27.24
CA ALA A 287 5.64 -2.30 27.17
C ALA A 287 5.89 -0.82 27.59
N ILE A 288 5.05 0.11 27.14
CA ILE A 288 5.18 1.53 27.52
C ILE A 288 4.88 1.74 29.01
N LYS A 289 3.90 1.03 29.58
CA LYS A 289 3.63 1.06 31.02
C LYS A 289 4.81 0.57 31.85
N ALA A 290 5.45 -0.51 31.42
CA ALA A 290 6.64 -1.04 32.12
C ALA A 290 7.81 -0.06 32.15
N LYS A 291 7.88 0.88 31.20
CA LYS A 291 8.89 1.94 31.12
C LYS A 291 8.44 3.28 31.73
N GLY A 292 7.25 3.33 32.33
CA GLY A 292 6.69 4.57 32.91
C GLY A 292 6.31 5.61 31.88
N LEU A 293 6.09 5.20 30.62
CA LEU A 293 5.74 6.08 29.50
C LEU A 293 4.21 6.18 29.27
N ASP A 294 3.40 5.55 30.13
CA ASP A 294 1.94 5.49 30.02
C ASP A 294 1.23 6.81 30.38
N ALA A 295 1.93 7.72 31.07
CA ALA A 295 1.44 9.07 31.36
C ALA A 295 1.41 10.00 30.12
N PHE A 296 1.68 9.47 28.96
CA PHE A 296 1.79 10.20 27.70
C PHE A 296 0.49 10.91 27.34
N ARG A 297 0.53 12.22 27.15
CA ARG A 297 -0.64 13.03 26.81
C ARG A 297 -0.79 13.24 25.32
N ILE A 298 -0.68 12.16 24.54
CA ILE A 298 -0.92 12.21 23.10
C ILE A 298 -2.38 11.88 22.81
N LYS A 299 -2.99 12.74 22.01
CA LYS A 299 -4.23 12.46 21.30
C LYS A 299 -3.88 12.02 19.88
N TYR A 300 -4.50 10.97 19.39
CA TYR A 300 -4.31 10.53 18.02
C TYR A 300 -5.44 11.04 17.13
N ALA A 301 -5.10 11.56 15.96
CA ALA A 301 -6.05 11.83 14.89
C ALA A 301 -5.64 10.98 13.68
N ILE A 302 -6.43 9.98 13.35
CA ILE A 302 -6.21 9.12 12.20
C ILE A 302 -7.06 9.63 11.04
N TYR A 303 -6.39 9.96 9.96
CA TYR A 303 -6.98 10.34 8.68
C TYR A 303 -6.86 9.17 7.73
N VAL A 304 -7.97 8.80 7.11
CA VAL A 304 -8.03 7.71 6.13
C VAL A 304 -8.49 8.30 4.81
N ILE A 305 -7.70 8.10 3.75
CA ILE A 305 -8.09 8.44 2.38
C ILE A 305 -8.37 7.11 1.66
N ARG A 306 -9.65 6.86 1.37
CA ARG A 306 -10.10 5.73 0.56
C ARG A 306 -10.17 6.17 -0.90
N ASN A 307 -9.23 5.72 -1.73
CA ASN A 307 -9.21 5.96 -3.18
C ASN A 307 -10.24 5.06 -3.89
N GLY A 308 -11.49 5.23 -3.56
CA GLY A 308 -12.59 4.44 -4.11
C GLY A 308 -13.88 4.67 -3.34
N TYR A 309 -14.91 4.02 -3.79
CA TYR A 309 -16.21 4.05 -3.15
C TYR A 309 -16.21 3.20 -1.87
N VAL A 310 -17.05 3.56 -0.93
CA VAL A 310 -17.39 2.76 0.25
C VAL A 310 -18.82 2.22 0.16
N ASP A 311 -19.67 2.89 -0.60
CA ASP A 311 -21.05 2.46 -0.84
C ASP A 311 -21.11 1.46 -2.00
N SER A 312 -22.03 0.51 -1.89
CA SER A 312 -22.35 -0.39 -2.99
C SER A 312 -23.10 0.36 -4.07
N PHE A 313 -22.68 0.25 -5.32
CA PHE A 313 -23.40 0.81 -6.45
C PHE A 313 -23.92 -0.28 -7.38
N TYR A 314 -25.13 -0.06 -7.89
CA TYR A 314 -25.73 -0.96 -8.85
C TYR A 314 -25.05 -0.80 -10.21
N LYS A 315 -24.61 -1.93 -10.80
CA LYS A 315 -24.13 -2.03 -12.17
C LYS A 315 -24.61 -3.37 -12.73
N ALA A 316 -25.41 -3.33 -13.77
CA ALA A 316 -25.81 -4.55 -14.48
C ALA A 316 -24.57 -5.25 -15.03
N VAL A 317 -24.41 -6.52 -14.71
CA VAL A 317 -23.25 -7.32 -15.13
C VAL A 317 -23.65 -8.12 -16.36
N PRO A 318 -22.91 -8.01 -17.48
CA PRO A 318 -23.13 -8.87 -18.64
C PRO A 318 -22.94 -10.35 -18.27
N ASP A 319 -23.75 -11.22 -18.84
CA ASP A 319 -23.66 -12.69 -18.67
C ASP A 319 -22.45 -13.25 -19.44
N ARG A 320 -21.26 -12.91 -18.98
CA ARG A 320 -19.95 -13.33 -19.54
C ARG A 320 -18.99 -13.60 -18.40
N LEU A 321 -18.25 -14.69 -18.49
CA LEU A 321 -17.32 -15.17 -17.46
C LEU A 321 -16.41 -14.05 -16.94
N LEU A 322 -15.77 -13.31 -17.83
CA LEU A 322 -14.82 -12.24 -17.44
C LEU A 322 -15.51 -11.08 -16.72
N ALA A 323 -16.71 -10.67 -17.18
CA ALA A 323 -17.46 -9.59 -16.53
C ALA A 323 -17.95 -10.00 -15.13
N ILE A 324 -18.37 -11.25 -14.98
CA ILE A 324 -18.77 -11.82 -13.68
C ILE A 324 -17.56 -11.90 -12.75
N ALA A 325 -16.42 -12.40 -13.24
CA ALA A 325 -15.19 -12.49 -12.46
C ALA A 325 -14.69 -11.12 -11.99
N GLU A 326 -14.64 -10.13 -12.90
CA GLU A 326 -14.28 -8.74 -12.58
C GLU A 326 -15.19 -8.17 -11.48
N ARG A 327 -16.51 -8.31 -11.65
CA ARG A 327 -17.47 -7.80 -10.67
C ARG A 327 -17.40 -8.51 -9.33
N THR A 328 -17.07 -9.79 -9.33
CA THR A 328 -16.84 -10.57 -8.11
C THR A 328 -15.62 -10.05 -7.35
N VAL A 329 -14.51 -9.84 -8.05
CA VAL A 329 -13.30 -9.26 -7.44
C VAL A 329 -13.59 -7.87 -6.87
N ASP A 330 -14.26 -6.99 -7.61
CA ASP A 330 -14.67 -5.67 -7.12
C ASP A 330 -15.49 -5.76 -5.83
N ALA A 331 -16.45 -6.68 -5.79
CA ALA A 331 -17.30 -6.88 -4.61
C ALA A 331 -16.50 -7.37 -3.39
N VAL A 332 -15.57 -8.30 -3.57
CA VAL A 332 -14.69 -8.82 -2.51
C VAL A 332 -13.78 -7.69 -1.99
N LEU A 333 -13.13 -6.94 -2.88
CA LEU A 333 -12.25 -5.83 -2.50
C LEU A 333 -13.00 -4.71 -1.79
N ASN A 334 -14.25 -4.43 -2.20
CA ASN A 334 -15.08 -3.43 -1.52
C ASN A 334 -15.49 -3.90 -0.11
N ALA A 335 -15.96 -5.14 0.03
CA ALA A 335 -16.29 -5.71 1.34
C ALA A 335 -15.08 -5.73 2.28
N GLN A 336 -13.91 -6.12 1.78
CA GLN A 336 -12.64 -6.07 2.52
C GLN A 336 -12.30 -4.65 2.97
N SER A 337 -12.50 -3.65 2.08
CA SER A 337 -12.26 -2.25 2.39
C SER A 337 -13.12 -1.77 3.56
N ILE A 338 -14.42 -2.09 3.56
CA ILE A 338 -15.35 -1.74 4.65
C ILE A 338 -14.89 -2.39 5.96
N GLY A 339 -14.49 -3.67 5.92
CA GLY A 339 -13.94 -4.37 7.07
C GLY A 339 -12.70 -3.68 7.64
N ASN A 340 -11.74 -3.30 6.78
CA ASN A 340 -10.52 -2.60 7.22
C ASN A 340 -10.82 -1.21 7.79
N LEU A 341 -11.77 -0.45 7.20
CA LEU A 341 -12.20 0.84 7.73
C LEU A 341 -12.84 0.69 9.12
N SER A 342 -13.68 -0.32 9.32
CA SER A 342 -14.31 -0.62 10.60
C SER A 342 -13.26 -0.97 11.66
N GLU A 343 -12.29 -1.79 11.31
CA GLU A 343 -11.18 -2.18 12.18
C GLU A 343 -10.35 -0.95 12.62
N LEU A 344 -9.99 -0.07 11.69
CA LEU A 344 -9.30 1.19 11.99
C LEU A 344 -10.14 2.12 12.87
N TYR A 345 -11.44 2.18 12.63
CA TYR A 345 -12.37 2.97 13.43
C TYR A 345 -12.41 2.48 14.89
N PHE A 346 -12.61 1.19 15.10
CA PHE A 346 -12.64 0.61 16.45
C PHE A 346 -11.30 0.76 17.17
N PHE A 347 -10.19 0.54 16.46
CA PHE A 347 -8.85 0.80 17.01
C PHE A 347 -8.72 2.25 17.46
N THR A 348 -9.12 3.20 16.62
CA THR A 348 -9.06 4.63 16.94
C THR A 348 -9.93 4.99 18.14
N LYS A 349 -11.15 4.45 18.20
CA LYS A 349 -12.08 4.72 19.31
C LYS A 349 -11.60 4.13 20.63
N ASN A 350 -11.07 2.91 20.61
CA ASN A 350 -10.50 2.27 21.81
C ASN A 350 -9.31 3.06 22.37
N GLY A 351 -8.48 3.66 21.49
CA GLY A 351 -7.41 4.57 21.87
C GLY A 351 -7.87 6.00 22.20
N LYS A 352 -9.20 6.27 22.24
CA LYS A 352 -9.78 7.63 22.41
C LYS A 352 -9.26 8.63 21.38
N GLY A 353 -8.93 8.15 20.18
CA GLY A 353 -8.48 8.95 19.05
C GLY A 353 -9.63 9.59 18.28
N ASP A 354 -9.26 10.44 17.33
CA ASP A 354 -10.17 11.06 16.37
C ASP A 354 -10.05 10.37 15.02
N PHE A 355 -11.16 9.78 14.55
CA PHE A 355 -11.22 9.10 13.25
C PHE A 355 -11.77 10.06 12.19
N ASN A 356 -11.09 10.12 11.05
CA ASN A 356 -11.40 11.03 9.95
C ASN A 356 -11.30 10.27 8.63
N LEU A 357 -12.40 10.12 7.90
CA LEU A 357 -12.45 9.36 6.66
C LEU A 357 -12.85 10.25 5.49
N ALA A 358 -12.07 10.16 4.41
CA ALA A 358 -12.39 10.69 3.10
C ALA A 358 -12.50 9.53 2.09
N TYR A 359 -13.46 9.62 1.19
CA TYR A 359 -13.66 8.63 0.13
C TYR A 359 -14.35 9.25 -1.08
N LEU A 360 -14.26 8.55 -2.21
CA LEU A 360 -14.84 9.01 -3.47
C LEU A 360 -16.37 9.12 -3.34
N PRO A 361 -16.97 10.29 -3.64
CA PRO A 361 -18.42 10.49 -3.52
C PRO A 361 -19.22 9.49 -4.38
N ALA A 362 -20.32 8.96 -3.81
CA ALA A 362 -21.14 7.96 -4.47
C ALA A 362 -21.80 8.45 -5.80
N ASN A 363 -21.99 9.76 -5.93
CA ASN A 363 -22.55 10.41 -7.13
C ASN A 363 -21.50 10.69 -8.23
N TYR A 364 -20.21 10.45 -7.96
CA TYR A 364 -19.20 10.57 -9.02
C TYR A 364 -19.29 9.39 -9.96
N VAL A 365 -19.42 9.67 -11.26
CA VAL A 365 -19.44 8.65 -12.32
C VAL A 365 -18.22 8.87 -13.20
N SER A 366 -17.33 7.90 -13.22
CA SER A 366 -16.12 7.96 -14.05
C SER A 366 -16.48 7.97 -15.54
N LYS A 367 -15.86 8.87 -16.29
CA LYS A 367 -15.95 8.98 -17.75
C LYS A 367 -14.73 8.36 -18.45
N ALA A 368 -13.93 7.57 -17.73
CA ALA A 368 -12.71 6.96 -18.23
C ALA A 368 -13.00 6.06 -19.44
N LYS A 369 -12.19 6.22 -20.50
CA LYS A 369 -12.23 5.41 -21.73
C LYS A 369 -11.19 4.30 -21.72
N GLU A 370 -10.22 4.37 -20.81
CA GLU A 370 -9.16 3.40 -20.60
C GLU A 370 -8.84 3.25 -19.11
N PHE A 371 -8.02 2.28 -18.71
CA PHE A 371 -7.71 2.01 -17.29
C PHE A 371 -7.10 3.22 -16.55
N PHE A 372 -6.20 3.94 -17.21
CA PHE A 372 -5.56 5.16 -16.72
C PHE A 372 -5.80 6.25 -17.75
N ASP A 373 -7.00 6.81 -17.73
CA ASP A 373 -7.41 7.89 -18.63
C ASP A 373 -6.99 9.23 -18.01
N PRO A 374 -6.06 9.99 -18.64
CA PRO A 374 -5.56 11.24 -18.05
C PRO A 374 -6.65 12.30 -17.82
N LEU A 375 -7.69 12.36 -18.66
CA LEU A 375 -8.79 13.30 -18.50
C LEU A 375 -9.67 12.92 -17.30
N ALA A 376 -9.99 11.64 -17.16
CA ALA A 376 -10.76 11.16 -16.02
C ALA A 376 -9.96 11.27 -14.71
N MET A 377 -8.64 11.02 -14.75
CA MET A 377 -7.77 11.21 -13.58
C MET A 377 -7.61 12.70 -13.22
N GLN A 378 -7.58 13.61 -14.21
CA GLN A 378 -7.60 15.05 -13.96
C GLN A 378 -8.92 15.47 -13.30
N ASP A 379 -10.07 14.99 -13.79
CA ASP A 379 -11.39 15.27 -13.18
C ASP A 379 -11.44 14.81 -11.72
N LEU A 380 -10.90 13.60 -11.42
CA LEU A 380 -10.81 13.07 -10.05
C LEU A 380 -9.88 13.91 -9.17
N PHE A 381 -8.73 14.32 -9.71
CA PHE A 381 -7.80 15.19 -8.99
C PHE A 381 -8.45 16.52 -8.65
N ASP A 382 -9.10 17.15 -9.63
CA ASP A 382 -9.75 18.45 -9.46
C ASP A 382 -10.93 18.37 -8.48
N LEU A 383 -11.70 17.28 -8.50
CA LEU A 383 -12.75 17.01 -7.51
C LEU A 383 -12.18 16.96 -6.09
N GLY A 384 -11.19 16.12 -5.83
CA GLY A 384 -10.57 16.00 -4.51
C GLY A 384 -9.92 17.31 -4.06
N PHE A 385 -9.27 18.03 -4.98
CA PHE A 385 -8.68 19.33 -4.71
C PHE A 385 -9.73 20.36 -4.27
N GLN A 386 -10.82 20.51 -5.01
CA GLN A 386 -11.89 21.47 -4.71
C GLN A 386 -12.56 21.17 -3.37
N GLU A 387 -12.89 19.91 -3.10
CA GLU A 387 -13.49 19.50 -1.82
C GLU A 387 -12.58 19.84 -0.63
N ALA A 388 -11.29 19.59 -0.74
CA ALA A 388 -10.36 19.84 0.36
C ALA A 388 -9.97 21.31 0.51
N ALA A 389 -9.88 22.05 -0.60
CA ALA A 389 -9.58 23.49 -0.59
C ALA A 389 -10.68 24.32 0.10
N GLN A 390 -11.91 23.81 0.07
CA GLN A 390 -13.07 24.44 0.74
C GLN A 390 -13.27 23.95 2.19
N GLY A 391 -12.42 23.07 2.68
CA GLY A 391 -12.55 22.43 4.00
C GLY A 391 -13.32 21.12 3.90
N TYR A 392 -12.60 20.01 3.72
CA TYR A 392 -13.20 18.68 3.57
C TYR A 392 -14.03 18.27 4.79
N PRO A 393 -15.30 17.83 4.62
CA PRO A 393 -16.16 17.40 5.72
C PRO A 393 -15.85 15.95 6.14
N TRP A 394 -14.74 15.76 6.85
CA TRP A 394 -14.27 14.43 7.28
C TRP A 394 -15.35 13.62 7.98
N LYS A 395 -15.66 12.43 7.46
CA LYS A 395 -16.58 11.51 8.11
C LYS A 395 -15.94 10.95 9.38
N LYS A 396 -16.72 10.88 10.45
CA LYS A 396 -16.24 10.49 11.79
C LYS A 396 -16.45 9.01 12.10
N SER A 397 -17.06 8.27 11.17
CA SER A 397 -17.31 6.83 11.23
C SER A 397 -17.30 6.24 9.81
N PRO A 398 -17.02 4.96 9.64
CA PRO A 398 -17.30 4.24 8.40
C PRO A 398 -18.81 4.18 8.12
N PRO A 399 -19.23 3.99 6.85
CA PRO A 399 -20.63 3.76 6.52
C PRO A 399 -21.22 2.57 7.28
N GLY A 400 -22.46 2.74 7.78
CA GLY A 400 -23.18 1.70 8.53
C GLY A 400 -22.74 1.56 10.00
N ILE A 401 -21.84 2.40 10.48
CA ILE A 401 -21.45 2.48 11.89
C ILE A 401 -21.70 3.92 12.36
N GLU A 402 -22.70 4.10 13.22
CA GLU A 402 -23.02 5.37 13.87
C GLU A 402 -22.35 5.54 15.24
#